data_f39f96995e686cf6e35d9fe2590a2a24
#
_entry.id   f39f96995e686cf6e35d9fe2590a2a24
#
_cell.length_a   1.000
_cell.length_b   1.000
_cell.length_c   1.000
_cell.angle_alpha   90.00
_cell.angle_beta   90.00
_cell.angle_gamma   90.00
#
_symmetry.space_group_name_H-M   'P 1'
#
loop_
_entity.id
_entity.type
_entity.pdbx_description
1 polymer ?
#
loop_
_entity_poly.entity_id
_entity_poly.type
_entity_poly.pdbx_seq_one_letter_code
_entity_poly.pdbx_strand_id
1 'polypeptide(L)'
;MEITNLCNRNCSFCPGTVRAPKMMTPEEFEIVARKLTGVTGYLYYHLMGEPLTHPKLPELIAIATELGFKSQITTNGTLLESRGQALIDAGVHKVNISVHSFEEGSNKDYVNYINSCLDFADRASKAGIIVVLRLWNNGYDAGRNISTLDLAKAKFPWDWKDEPRGIRIRNKLFIEHGDRFDWPDLQAEDGGEAVFCHGLRDHFGVLSDGTVVPCCLDHNGDIALGNIFTQPVEEILQSPRAKAMTAGFSCRRATEELCRKCGYARRFG
;
A
#
# COMPACT_ATOMS: atom_id res chain seq x y z
N MET A 1 -3.01 6.61 -3.79
CA MET A 1 -4.03 6.60 -4.87
C MET A 1 -4.42 5.16 -5.16
N GLU A 2 -5.70 4.85 -5.15
CA GLU A 2 -6.25 3.55 -5.53
C GLU A 2 -6.57 3.58 -7.04
N ILE A 3 -5.81 2.84 -7.82
CA ILE A 3 -6.04 2.75 -9.27
C ILE A 3 -7.09 1.69 -9.61
N THR A 4 -7.36 0.77 -8.69
CA THR A 4 -8.41 -0.24 -8.76
C THR A 4 -8.73 -0.75 -7.37
N ASN A 5 -9.99 -1.09 -7.10
CA ASN A 5 -10.40 -1.80 -5.89
C ASN A 5 -10.63 -3.30 -6.13
N LEU A 6 -10.35 -3.79 -7.34
CA LEU A 6 -10.40 -5.21 -7.68
C LEU A 6 -9.14 -5.93 -7.21
N CYS A 7 -9.30 -7.09 -6.61
CA CYS A 7 -8.21 -7.95 -6.16
C CYS A 7 -8.44 -9.38 -6.62
N ASN A 8 -7.38 -10.09 -6.97
CA ASN A 8 -7.40 -11.50 -7.32
C ASN A 8 -7.19 -12.43 -6.11
N ARG A 9 -7.16 -11.87 -4.88
CA ARG A 9 -7.04 -12.60 -3.61
C ARG A 9 -8.14 -12.18 -2.64
N ASN A 10 -8.42 -13.04 -1.67
CA ASN A 10 -9.34 -12.78 -0.55
C ASN A 10 -8.62 -13.16 0.75
N CYS A 11 -7.67 -12.32 1.17
CA CYS A 11 -6.85 -12.58 2.36
C CYS A 11 -7.68 -12.45 3.63
N SER A 12 -7.44 -13.33 4.61
CA SER A 12 -8.21 -13.41 5.87
C SER A 12 -8.13 -12.14 6.73
N PHE A 13 -7.08 -11.35 6.56
CA PHE A 13 -6.83 -10.10 7.29
C PHE A 13 -7.29 -8.84 6.53
N CYS A 14 -7.76 -8.98 5.30
CA CYS A 14 -8.19 -7.85 4.48
C CYS A 14 -9.70 -7.66 4.61
N PRO A 15 -10.18 -6.43 4.95
CA PRO A 15 -11.61 -6.18 5.11
C PRO A 15 -12.38 -6.22 3.79
N GLY A 16 -11.68 -6.17 2.65
CA GLY A 16 -12.31 -5.93 1.36
C GLY A 16 -12.91 -4.53 1.26
N THR A 17 -13.86 -4.34 0.37
CA THR A 17 -14.63 -3.10 0.24
C THR A 17 -16.05 -3.40 -0.25
N VAL A 18 -17.01 -2.61 0.24
CA VAL A 18 -18.41 -2.67 -0.22
C VAL A 18 -18.68 -1.75 -1.40
N ARG A 19 -17.68 -0.98 -1.83
CA ARG A 19 -17.78 -0.07 -2.98
C ARG A 19 -17.92 -0.84 -4.30
N ALA A 20 -18.60 -0.25 -5.27
CA ALA A 20 -18.69 -0.83 -6.61
C ALA A 20 -17.29 -1.09 -7.20
N PRO A 21 -17.10 -2.24 -7.90
CA PRO A 21 -15.85 -2.54 -8.61
C PRO A 21 -15.49 -1.44 -9.61
N LYS A 22 -14.26 -0.91 -9.50
CA LYS A 22 -13.78 0.14 -10.40
C LYS A 22 -12.29 0.03 -10.68
N MET A 23 -11.90 0.35 -11.91
CA MET A 23 -10.53 0.64 -12.32
C MET A 23 -10.51 2.07 -12.89
N MET A 24 -9.52 2.86 -12.54
CA MET A 24 -9.30 4.16 -13.16
C MET A 24 -8.88 3.98 -14.61
N THR A 25 -9.43 4.77 -15.53
CA THR A 25 -8.85 4.85 -16.87
C THR A 25 -7.54 5.65 -16.83
N PRO A 26 -6.66 5.55 -17.85
CA PRO A 26 -5.47 6.42 -17.93
C PRO A 26 -5.82 7.91 -17.88
N GLU A 27 -6.93 8.32 -18.50
CA GLU A 27 -7.40 9.70 -18.50
C GLU A 27 -7.84 10.15 -17.10
N GLU A 28 -8.61 9.32 -16.38
CA GLU A 28 -8.99 9.59 -14.98
C GLU A 28 -7.74 9.69 -14.09
N PHE A 29 -6.78 8.77 -14.27
CA PHE A 29 -5.51 8.78 -13.55
C PHE A 29 -4.72 10.06 -13.83
N GLU A 30 -4.59 10.46 -15.09
CA GLU A 30 -3.87 11.67 -15.48
C GLU A 30 -4.50 12.92 -14.88
N ILE A 31 -5.84 13.04 -14.88
CA ILE A 31 -6.56 14.14 -14.24
C ILE A 31 -6.17 14.24 -12.75
N VAL A 32 -6.21 13.12 -12.04
CA VAL A 32 -5.85 13.07 -10.61
C VAL A 32 -4.36 13.41 -10.42
N ALA A 33 -3.47 12.80 -11.20
CA ALA A 33 -2.03 13.03 -11.10
C ALA A 33 -1.68 14.51 -11.34
N ARG A 34 -2.24 15.14 -12.37
CA ARG A 34 -2.03 16.56 -12.65
C ARG A 34 -2.47 17.47 -11.49
N LYS A 35 -3.61 17.17 -10.84
CA LYS A 35 -4.06 17.92 -9.66
C LYS A 35 -3.16 17.71 -8.42
N LEU A 36 -2.39 16.62 -8.38
CA LEU A 36 -1.45 16.33 -7.30
C LEU A 36 -0.03 16.91 -7.55
N THR A 37 0.23 17.47 -8.74
CA THR A 37 1.51 18.12 -9.05
C THR A 37 1.75 19.30 -8.10
N GLY A 38 2.94 19.33 -7.46
CA GLY A 38 3.27 20.33 -6.44
C GLY A 38 2.75 20.01 -5.03
N VAL A 39 1.84 19.05 -4.87
CA VAL A 39 1.33 18.60 -3.57
C VAL A 39 2.19 17.49 -2.99
N THR A 40 2.64 16.54 -3.82
CA THR A 40 3.50 15.43 -3.43
C THR A 40 4.49 15.08 -4.53
N GLY A 41 5.59 14.42 -4.19
CA GLY A 41 6.53 13.83 -5.15
C GLY A 41 6.34 12.32 -5.33
N TYR A 42 5.41 11.70 -4.61
CA TYR A 42 5.23 10.24 -4.58
C TYR A 42 3.78 9.85 -4.80
N LEU A 43 3.53 8.87 -5.65
CA LEU A 43 2.25 8.20 -5.78
C LEU A 43 2.36 6.75 -5.31
N TYR A 44 1.55 6.40 -4.31
CA TYR A 44 1.47 5.05 -3.75
C TYR A 44 0.24 4.36 -4.33
N TYR A 45 0.44 3.30 -5.12
CA TYR A 45 -0.67 2.52 -5.70
C TYR A 45 -1.06 1.41 -4.75
N HIS A 46 -1.91 1.79 -3.79
CA HIS A 46 -2.55 0.91 -2.81
C HIS A 46 -3.80 1.62 -2.27
N LEU A 47 -4.42 1.19 -1.34
CA LEU A 47 -5.59 1.28 -0.52
C LEU A 47 -6.27 -0.09 -0.58
N MET A 48 -7.19 -0.30 -1.52
CA MET A 48 -7.74 -1.63 -1.79
C MET A 48 -7.31 -2.14 -3.16
N GLY A 49 -7.67 -3.41 -3.45
CA GLY A 49 -7.36 -4.04 -4.71
C GLY A 49 -5.91 -4.53 -4.87
N GLU A 50 -5.62 -5.05 -6.04
CA GLU A 50 -4.29 -5.48 -6.45
C GLU A 50 -3.86 -4.69 -7.69
N PRO A 51 -2.87 -3.80 -7.60
CA PRO A 51 -2.45 -2.95 -8.71
C PRO A 51 -2.06 -3.72 -9.98
N LEU A 52 -1.47 -4.92 -9.83
CA LEU A 52 -1.07 -5.73 -10.98
C LEU A 52 -2.26 -6.33 -11.74
N THR A 53 -3.48 -6.28 -11.22
CA THR A 53 -4.67 -6.65 -12.01
C THR A 53 -5.03 -5.57 -13.03
N HIS A 54 -4.56 -4.33 -12.84
CA HIS A 54 -4.84 -3.23 -13.75
C HIS A 54 -4.08 -3.43 -15.07
N PRO A 55 -4.78 -3.59 -16.23
CA PRO A 55 -4.13 -3.93 -17.51
C PRO A 55 -3.21 -2.83 -18.03
N LYS A 56 -3.49 -1.58 -17.68
CA LYS A 56 -2.75 -0.38 -18.10
C LYS A 56 -1.74 0.13 -17.06
N LEU A 57 -1.41 -0.64 -16.03
CA LEU A 57 -0.50 -0.21 -14.96
C LEU A 57 0.83 0.39 -15.48
N PRO A 58 1.54 -0.21 -16.46
CA PRO A 58 2.75 0.41 -17.00
C PRO A 58 2.53 1.80 -17.61
N GLU A 59 1.39 2.01 -18.29
CA GLU A 59 1.00 3.30 -18.85
C GLU A 59 0.75 4.34 -17.75
N LEU A 60 0.06 3.95 -16.65
CA LEU A 60 -0.14 4.83 -15.50
C LEU A 60 1.18 5.24 -14.83
N ILE A 61 2.15 4.32 -14.75
CA ILE A 61 3.50 4.61 -14.23
C ILE A 61 4.23 5.60 -15.14
N ALA A 62 4.11 5.45 -16.47
CA ALA A 62 4.72 6.36 -17.44
C ALA A 62 4.15 7.78 -17.30
N ILE A 63 2.81 7.93 -17.24
CA ILE A 63 2.13 9.22 -17.00
C ILE A 63 2.65 9.86 -15.70
N ALA A 64 2.72 9.09 -14.62
CA ALA A 64 3.23 9.59 -13.34
C ALA A 64 4.68 10.06 -13.45
N THR A 65 5.53 9.31 -14.14
CA THR A 65 6.95 9.65 -14.35
C THR A 65 7.12 10.92 -15.17
N GLU A 66 6.34 11.09 -16.23
CA GLU A 66 6.33 12.32 -17.05
C GLU A 66 5.91 13.55 -16.26
N LEU A 67 5.01 13.38 -15.29
CA LEU A 67 4.59 14.43 -14.35
C LEU A 67 5.56 14.62 -13.16
N GLY A 68 6.67 13.89 -13.12
CA GLY A 68 7.71 14.01 -12.11
C GLY A 68 7.50 13.23 -10.82
N PHE A 69 6.52 12.33 -10.77
CA PHE A 69 6.25 11.50 -9.59
C PHE A 69 7.14 10.26 -9.53
N LYS A 70 7.40 9.81 -8.32
CA LYS A 70 7.98 8.50 -8.01
C LYS A 70 6.88 7.52 -7.65
N SER A 71 6.63 6.55 -8.52
CA SER A 71 5.60 5.53 -8.35
C SER A 71 6.04 4.46 -7.36
N GLN A 72 5.19 4.16 -6.35
CA GLN A 72 5.39 3.07 -5.39
C GLN A 72 4.19 2.12 -5.43
N ILE A 73 4.45 0.83 -5.57
CA ILE A 73 3.42 -0.20 -5.68
C ILE A 73 3.45 -1.08 -4.43
N THR A 74 2.28 -1.45 -3.92
CA THR A 74 2.12 -2.54 -2.98
C THR A 74 1.30 -3.63 -3.66
N THR A 75 1.85 -4.83 -3.76
CA THR A 75 1.26 -5.97 -4.46
C THR A 75 1.25 -7.22 -3.59
N ASN A 76 0.29 -8.10 -3.81
CA ASN A 76 0.28 -9.45 -3.24
C ASN A 76 1.29 -10.40 -3.92
N GLY A 77 1.95 -9.98 -4.98
CA GLY A 77 3.04 -10.69 -5.64
C GLY A 77 2.62 -11.81 -6.60
N THR A 78 1.37 -12.22 -6.63
CA THR A 78 0.92 -13.40 -7.42
C THR A 78 1.03 -13.23 -8.93
N LEU A 79 1.09 -11.99 -9.41
CA LEU A 79 1.21 -11.67 -10.84
C LEU A 79 2.62 -11.20 -11.25
N LEU A 80 3.62 -11.27 -10.35
CA LEU A 80 4.97 -10.80 -10.62
C LEU A 80 5.70 -11.63 -11.67
N GLU A 81 5.42 -12.93 -11.76
CA GLU A 81 5.98 -13.80 -12.80
C GLU A 81 5.59 -13.32 -14.20
N SER A 82 4.32 -13.01 -14.41
CA SER A 82 3.77 -12.63 -15.72
C SER A 82 3.87 -11.14 -16.02
N ARG A 83 3.81 -10.26 -15.01
CA ARG A 83 3.72 -8.80 -15.19
C ARG A 83 4.89 -8.03 -14.60
N GLY A 84 5.78 -8.68 -13.84
CA GLY A 84 6.87 -8.00 -13.15
C GLY A 84 7.86 -7.33 -14.09
N GLN A 85 8.14 -7.90 -15.28
CA GLN A 85 9.04 -7.28 -16.24
C GLN A 85 8.52 -5.93 -16.71
N ALA A 86 7.22 -5.84 -17.00
CA ALA A 86 6.60 -4.58 -17.43
C ALA A 86 6.68 -3.47 -16.36
N LEU A 87 6.71 -3.82 -15.05
CA LEU A 87 6.98 -2.84 -13.99
C LEU A 87 8.41 -2.33 -14.01
N ILE A 88 9.37 -3.23 -14.27
CA ILE A 88 10.80 -2.86 -14.38
C ILE A 88 10.99 -1.91 -15.57
N ASP A 89 10.43 -2.27 -16.71
CA ASP A 89 10.55 -1.50 -17.96
C ASP A 89 9.87 -0.13 -17.85
N ALA A 90 8.75 -0.05 -17.11
CA ALA A 90 8.04 1.21 -16.84
C ALA A 90 8.79 2.12 -15.82
N GLY A 91 9.85 1.63 -15.19
CA GLY A 91 10.65 2.45 -14.27
C GLY A 91 9.97 2.73 -12.92
N VAL A 92 9.21 1.77 -12.38
CA VAL A 92 8.65 1.91 -11.03
C VAL A 92 9.75 2.21 -10.01
N HIS A 93 9.50 3.15 -9.09
CA HIS A 93 10.51 3.55 -8.11
C HIS A 93 10.68 2.54 -6.98
N LYS A 94 9.55 1.99 -6.48
CA LYS A 94 9.55 1.04 -5.35
C LYS A 94 8.42 0.03 -5.47
N VAL A 95 8.70 -1.22 -5.13
CA VAL A 95 7.70 -2.30 -5.03
C VAL A 95 7.75 -2.93 -3.64
N ASN A 96 6.63 -2.88 -2.93
CA ASN A 96 6.42 -3.63 -1.70
C ASN A 96 5.64 -4.90 -2.04
N ILE A 97 6.19 -6.05 -1.73
CA ILE A 97 5.55 -7.35 -1.96
C ILE A 97 5.02 -7.84 -0.61
N SER A 98 3.71 -7.91 -0.48
CA SER A 98 3.02 -8.43 0.72
C SER A 98 3.06 -9.96 0.71
N VAL A 99 4.22 -10.54 1.00
CA VAL A 99 4.45 -12.00 0.95
C VAL A 99 3.47 -12.73 1.88
N HIS A 100 3.12 -12.12 3.00
CA HIS A 100 2.15 -12.63 3.97
C HIS A 100 0.72 -12.78 3.43
N SER A 101 0.42 -12.25 2.24
CA SER A 101 -0.90 -12.39 1.62
C SER A 101 -1.15 -13.75 0.96
N PHE A 102 -0.14 -14.60 0.85
CA PHE A 102 -0.29 -15.95 0.29
C PHE A 102 -0.65 -16.93 1.41
N GLU A 103 -1.94 -16.99 1.77
CA GLU A 103 -2.44 -17.81 2.88
C GLU A 103 -2.89 -19.22 2.46
N GLU A 104 -3.31 -19.40 1.21
CA GLU A 104 -3.87 -20.65 0.66
C GLU A 104 -2.86 -21.39 -0.23
N GLY A 105 -3.14 -22.66 -0.49
CA GLY A 105 -2.33 -23.52 -1.35
C GLY A 105 -1.43 -24.50 -0.59
N SER A 106 -0.89 -25.48 -1.33
CA SER A 106 0.06 -26.45 -0.80
C SER A 106 1.42 -25.79 -0.48
N ASN A 107 2.28 -26.51 0.25
CA ASN A 107 3.66 -26.05 0.46
C ASN A 107 4.42 -25.87 -0.86
N LYS A 108 4.15 -26.70 -1.86
CA LYS A 108 4.75 -26.56 -3.20
C LYS A 108 4.33 -25.26 -3.87
N ASP A 109 3.03 -24.90 -3.80
CA ASP A 109 2.52 -23.66 -4.38
C ASP A 109 3.15 -22.43 -3.67
N TYR A 110 3.29 -22.53 -2.35
CA TYR A 110 3.96 -21.50 -1.57
C TYR A 110 5.42 -21.31 -1.97
N VAL A 111 6.18 -22.41 -2.10
CA VAL A 111 7.61 -22.35 -2.51
C VAL A 111 7.73 -21.75 -3.93
N ASN A 112 6.88 -22.14 -4.87
CA ASN A 112 6.86 -21.58 -6.22
C ASN A 112 6.55 -20.07 -6.20
N TYR A 113 5.56 -19.66 -5.42
CA TYR A 113 5.21 -18.26 -5.26
C TYR A 113 6.37 -17.45 -4.67
N ILE A 114 7.01 -17.93 -3.59
CA ILE A 114 8.16 -17.24 -2.99
C ILE A 114 9.30 -17.13 -3.99
N ASN A 115 9.63 -18.19 -4.71
CA ASN A 115 10.69 -18.15 -5.72
C ASN A 115 10.39 -17.13 -6.81
N SER A 116 9.15 -17.04 -7.29
CA SER A 116 8.72 -16.00 -8.25
C SER A 116 8.92 -14.58 -7.70
N CYS A 117 8.53 -14.34 -6.43
CA CYS A 117 8.74 -13.06 -5.76
C CYS A 117 10.25 -12.73 -5.63
N LEU A 118 11.07 -13.72 -5.26
CA LEU A 118 12.52 -13.54 -5.12
C LEU A 118 13.21 -13.32 -6.48
N ASP A 119 12.75 -13.98 -7.56
CA ASP A 119 13.25 -13.79 -8.92
C ASP A 119 12.95 -12.37 -9.42
N PHE A 120 11.74 -11.89 -9.20
CA PHE A 120 11.40 -10.49 -9.48
C PHE A 120 12.27 -9.53 -8.64
N ALA A 121 12.39 -9.78 -7.33
CA ALA A 121 13.15 -8.95 -6.41
C ALA A 121 14.63 -8.84 -6.82
N ASP A 122 15.22 -9.94 -7.30
CA ASP A 122 16.58 -9.96 -7.82
C ASP A 122 16.73 -9.07 -9.06
N ARG A 123 15.89 -9.25 -10.05
CA ARG A 123 15.91 -8.46 -11.30
C ARG A 123 15.64 -6.99 -11.04
N ALA A 124 14.57 -6.67 -10.31
CA ALA A 124 14.13 -5.30 -10.04
C ALA A 124 15.17 -4.52 -9.22
N SER A 125 15.76 -5.13 -8.18
CA SER A 125 16.78 -4.42 -7.38
C SER A 125 18.10 -4.22 -8.14
N LYS A 126 18.47 -5.12 -9.06
CA LYS A 126 19.60 -4.91 -9.99
C LYS A 126 19.32 -3.76 -10.97
N ALA A 127 18.08 -3.58 -11.37
CA ALA A 127 17.64 -2.45 -12.20
C ALA A 127 17.51 -1.11 -11.42
N GLY A 128 17.84 -1.09 -10.11
CA GLY A 128 17.82 0.12 -9.29
C GLY A 128 16.49 0.40 -8.60
N ILE A 129 15.50 -0.49 -8.72
CA ILE A 129 14.20 -0.40 -8.07
C ILE A 129 14.32 -0.86 -6.62
N ILE A 130 13.72 -0.12 -5.69
CA ILE A 130 13.64 -0.53 -4.29
C ILE A 130 12.59 -1.64 -4.16
N VAL A 131 12.99 -2.80 -3.64
CA VAL A 131 12.07 -3.91 -3.38
C VAL A 131 12.07 -4.24 -1.89
N VAL A 132 10.86 -4.37 -1.33
CA VAL A 132 10.65 -4.74 0.06
C VAL A 132 9.73 -5.95 0.12
N LEU A 133 10.24 -7.06 0.64
CA LEU A 133 9.44 -8.24 0.98
C LEU A 133 8.83 -7.99 2.36
N ARG A 134 7.51 -7.87 2.46
CA ARG A 134 6.81 -7.60 3.72
C ARG A 134 6.29 -8.90 4.34
N LEU A 135 6.66 -9.11 5.59
CA LEU A 135 6.20 -10.18 6.47
C LEU A 135 5.46 -9.54 7.66
N TRP A 136 4.28 -8.95 7.39
CA TRP A 136 3.47 -8.23 8.36
C TRP A 136 2.41 -9.13 9.01
N ASN A 137 2.86 -10.27 9.51
CA ASN A 137 2.02 -11.32 10.07
C ASN A 137 2.69 -12.03 11.25
N ASN A 138 3.52 -11.33 12.02
CA ASN A 138 4.16 -11.91 13.21
C ASN A 138 3.14 -12.63 14.10
N GLY A 139 3.40 -13.89 14.44
CA GLY A 139 2.51 -14.73 15.24
C GLY A 139 1.32 -15.37 14.48
N TYR A 140 1.16 -15.06 13.19
CA TYR A 140 0.05 -15.57 12.35
C TYR A 140 0.53 -16.25 11.06
N ASP A 141 1.81 -16.60 10.98
CA ASP A 141 2.47 -17.06 9.77
C ASP A 141 2.49 -18.60 9.61
N ALA A 142 2.08 -19.34 10.63
CA ALA A 142 2.15 -20.82 10.66
C ALA A 142 3.53 -21.38 10.25
N GLY A 143 4.62 -20.68 10.61
CA GLY A 143 6.00 -21.05 10.26
C GLY A 143 6.44 -20.66 8.83
N ARG A 144 5.58 -20.06 8.02
CA ARG A 144 5.88 -19.68 6.63
C ARG A 144 6.92 -18.56 6.53
N ASN A 145 7.02 -17.69 7.53
CA ASN A 145 8.05 -16.66 7.55
C ASN A 145 9.46 -17.26 7.61
N ILE A 146 9.67 -18.34 8.38
CA ILE A 146 10.93 -19.08 8.42
C ILE A 146 11.25 -19.64 7.05
N SER A 147 10.30 -20.34 6.42
CA SER A 147 10.48 -20.90 5.07
C SER A 147 10.81 -19.81 4.03
N THR A 148 10.19 -18.63 4.14
CA THR A 148 10.51 -17.48 3.27
C THR A 148 11.95 -17.03 3.46
N LEU A 149 12.40 -16.91 4.71
CA LEU A 149 13.77 -16.49 5.04
C LEU A 149 14.80 -17.52 4.56
N ASP A 150 14.52 -18.82 4.70
CA ASP A 150 15.40 -19.90 4.24
C ASP A 150 15.54 -19.88 2.70
N LEU A 151 14.42 -19.73 1.97
CA LEU A 151 14.44 -19.60 0.51
C LEU A 151 15.17 -18.33 0.06
N ALA A 152 14.93 -17.22 0.74
CA ALA A 152 15.65 -15.98 0.46
C ALA A 152 17.15 -16.10 0.75
N LYS A 153 17.54 -16.79 1.83
CA LYS A 153 18.94 -17.01 2.19
C LYS A 153 19.65 -17.94 1.20
N ALA A 154 18.94 -18.97 0.74
CA ALA A 154 19.46 -19.86 -0.30
C ALA A 154 19.73 -19.12 -1.63
N LYS A 155 18.83 -18.18 -2.01
CA LYS A 155 18.97 -17.37 -3.22
C LYS A 155 19.99 -16.26 -3.08
N PHE A 156 20.13 -15.68 -1.90
CA PHE A 156 21.00 -14.55 -1.57
C PHE A 156 21.97 -14.94 -0.44
N PRO A 157 23.00 -15.78 -0.70
CA PRO A 157 23.82 -16.45 0.32
C PRO A 157 24.92 -15.57 0.95
N TRP A 158 24.91 -14.27 0.78
CA TRP A 158 25.83 -13.33 1.41
C TRP A 158 25.34 -12.83 2.75
N ASP A 159 26.15 -12.02 3.45
CA ASP A 159 25.76 -11.45 4.74
C ASP A 159 24.68 -10.38 4.59
N TRP A 160 23.64 -10.53 5.36
CA TRP A 160 22.56 -9.57 5.47
C TRP A 160 22.86 -8.58 6.61
N LYS A 161 22.26 -7.38 6.56
CA LYS A 161 22.43 -6.36 7.58
C LYS A 161 21.11 -6.06 8.24
N ASP A 162 21.10 -6.05 9.58
CA ASP A 162 19.93 -5.62 10.33
C ASP A 162 19.65 -4.13 10.11
N GLU A 163 18.38 -3.80 10.01
CA GLU A 163 17.84 -2.44 9.86
C GLU A 163 16.71 -2.26 10.90
N PRO A 164 16.34 -1.04 11.30
CA PRO A 164 15.35 -0.82 12.36
C PRO A 164 13.97 -1.46 12.13
N ARG A 165 13.61 -1.75 10.88
CA ARG A 165 12.33 -2.36 10.49
C ARG A 165 12.46 -3.75 9.88
N GLY A 166 13.64 -4.36 9.94
CA GLY A 166 13.86 -5.66 9.32
C GLY A 166 15.29 -5.87 8.87
N ILE A 167 15.49 -6.33 7.63
CA ILE A 167 16.77 -6.79 7.13
C ILE A 167 17.05 -6.17 5.76
N ARG A 168 18.26 -5.70 5.55
CA ARG A 168 18.77 -5.36 4.22
C ARG A 168 19.55 -6.54 3.65
N ILE A 169 19.02 -7.16 2.61
CA ILE A 169 19.69 -8.25 1.88
C ILE A 169 20.84 -7.70 1.05
N ARG A 170 20.59 -6.60 0.33
CA ARG A 170 21.60 -5.84 -0.44
C ARG A 170 21.06 -4.43 -0.75
N ASN A 171 21.83 -3.63 -1.50
CA ASN A 171 21.33 -2.34 -1.97
C ASN A 171 20.01 -2.53 -2.74
N LYS A 172 19.00 -1.74 -2.39
CA LYS A 172 17.64 -1.76 -2.99
C LYS A 172 16.80 -3.02 -2.70
N LEU A 173 17.26 -3.97 -1.86
CA LEU A 173 16.49 -5.18 -1.52
C LEU A 173 16.43 -5.39 -0.01
N PHE A 174 15.20 -5.43 0.51
CA PHE A 174 14.91 -5.47 1.94
C PHE A 174 13.84 -6.50 2.28
N ILE A 175 13.90 -7.01 3.51
CA ILE A 175 12.78 -7.70 4.18
C ILE A 175 12.30 -6.81 5.33
N GLU A 176 11.00 -6.59 5.46
CA GLU A 176 10.38 -5.82 6.52
C GLU A 176 9.45 -6.73 7.33
N HIS A 177 9.65 -6.77 8.65
CA HIS A 177 8.80 -7.49 9.58
C HIS A 177 7.77 -6.54 10.21
N GLY A 178 6.61 -7.07 10.56
CA GLY A 178 5.57 -6.30 11.22
C GLY A 178 4.46 -7.17 11.79
N ASP A 179 3.76 -6.61 12.76
CA ASP A 179 2.60 -7.26 13.35
C ASP A 179 1.35 -7.03 12.49
N ARG A 180 0.40 -7.91 12.58
CA ARG A 180 -0.96 -7.64 12.07
C ARG A 180 -1.57 -6.49 12.85
N PHE A 181 -2.49 -5.79 12.21
CA PHE A 181 -3.29 -4.75 12.83
C PHE A 181 -4.76 -4.92 12.42
N ASP A 182 -5.64 -4.44 13.27
CA ASP A 182 -7.06 -4.40 12.95
C ASP A 182 -7.36 -3.17 12.12
N TRP A 183 -8.02 -3.40 11.00
CA TRP A 183 -8.50 -2.31 10.14
C TRP A 183 -9.52 -1.45 10.88
N PRO A 184 -9.61 -0.15 10.57
CA PRO A 184 -10.68 0.68 11.12
C PRO A 184 -12.04 0.13 10.67
N ASP A 185 -12.95 -0.02 11.64
CA ASP A 185 -14.29 -0.56 11.42
C ASP A 185 -15.28 0.18 12.31
N LEU A 186 -16.35 0.74 11.73
CA LEU A 186 -17.40 1.44 12.46
C LEU A 186 -18.17 0.52 13.43
N GLN A 187 -18.08 -0.80 13.24
CA GLN A 187 -18.68 -1.78 14.16
C GLN A 187 -17.74 -2.20 15.28
N ALA A 188 -16.45 -1.85 15.21
CA ALA A 188 -15.48 -2.15 16.27
C ALA A 188 -15.74 -1.30 17.54
N GLU A 189 -15.18 -1.76 18.65
CA GLU A 189 -15.23 -1.00 19.91
C GLU A 189 -14.48 0.33 19.80
N ASP A 190 -15.07 1.38 20.38
CA ASP A 190 -14.46 2.71 20.44
C ASP A 190 -13.25 2.66 21.40
N GLY A 191 -12.06 2.89 20.85
CA GLY A 191 -10.80 2.90 21.60
C GLY A 191 -10.49 4.24 22.27
N GLY A 192 -11.42 5.22 22.17
CA GLY A 192 -11.27 6.56 22.73
C GLY A 192 -10.62 7.55 21.78
N GLU A 193 -10.63 8.81 22.20
CA GLU A 193 -10.15 9.94 21.39
C GLU A 193 -8.60 10.10 21.39
N ALA A 194 -7.89 9.52 22.35
CA ALA A 194 -6.44 9.67 22.48
C ALA A 194 -5.71 8.87 21.39
N VAL A 195 -5.45 9.51 20.25
CA VAL A 195 -4.90 8.87 19.06
C VAL A 195 -3.80 9.74 18.44
N PHE A 196 -2.64 9.15 18.16
CA PHE A 196 -1.66 9.75 17.24
C PHE A 196 -1.84 9.15 15.85
N CYS A 197 -1.87 9.98 14.81
CA CYS A 197 -2.01 9.53 13.43
C CYS A 197 -1.24 10.41 12.45
N HIS A 198 -0.72 9.79 11.40
CA HIS A 198 -0.04 10.46 10.28
C HIS A 198 -0.99 10.90 9.15
N GLY A 199 -2.26 10.51 9.22
CA GLY A 199 -3.28 10.86 8.22
C GLY A 199 -3.41 12.39 8.04
N LEU A 200 -3.60 12.84 6.83
CA LEU A 200 -3.63 14.25 6.40
C LEU A 200 -2.37 15.07 6.68
N ARG A 201 -1.46 14.60 7.53
CA ARG A 201 -0.18 15.25 7.79
C ARG A 201 0.90 14.79 6.82
N ASP A 202 1.06 13.48 6.67
CA ASP A 202 2.14 12.87 5.88
C ASP A 202 1.60 12.24 4.59
N HIS A 203 0.32 11.93 4.54
CA HIS A 203 -0.36 11.34 3.39
C HIS A 203 -1.89 11.50 3.49
N PHE A 204 -2.54 11.32 2.36
CA PHE A 204 -3.99 11.14 2.23
C PHE A 204 -4.27 10.11 1.14
N GLY A 205 -5.51 9.64 1.02
CA GLY A 205 -5.94 8.70 0.00
C GLY A 205 -6.81 9.33 -1.08
N VAL A 206 -6.73 8.79 -2.29
CA VAL A 206 -7.69 9.03 -3.38
C VAL A 206 -8.18 7.68 -3.82
N LEU A 207 -9.47 7.43 -3.68
CA LEU A 207 -10.14 6.20 -4.11
C LEU A 207 -10.34 6.21 -5.63
N SER A 208 -10.61 5.05 -6.22
CA SER A 208 -10.73 4.90 -7.68
C SER A 208 -11.88 5.70 -8.30
N ASP A 209 -12.85 6.13 -7.51
CA ASP A 209 -13.96 7.02 -7.91
C ASP A 209 -13.68 8.51 -7.68
N GLY A 210 -12.45 8.85 -7.29
CA GLY A 210 -12.02 10.22 -7.02
C GLY A 210 -12.31 10.72 -5.61
N THR A 211 -12.96 9.93 -4.75
CA THR A 211 -13.19 10.31 -3.35
C THR A 211 -11.86 10.47 -2.63
N VAL A 212 -11.67 11.61 -1.96
CA VAL A 212 -10.49 11.88 -1.13
C VAL A 212 -10.78 11.48 0.31
N VAL A 213 -9.88 10.69 0.88
CA VAL A 213 -9.97 10.13 2.24
C VAL A 213 -8.73 10.49 3.07
N PRO A 214 -8.81 10.52 4.41
CA PRO A 214 -7.71 11.00 5.25
C PRO A 214 -6.48 10.10 5.25
N CYS A 215 -6.63 8.81 4.96
CA CYS A 215 -5.52 7.85 4.95
C CYS A 215 -5.83 6.63 4.07
N CYS A 216 -4.82 5.75 3.94
CA CYS A 216 -4.96 4.53 3.15
C CYS A 216 -5.77 3.40 3.82
N LEU A 217 -6.25 3.60 5.04
CA LEU A 217 -7.04 2.61 5.77
C LEU A 217 -8.55 2.89 5.71
N ASP A 218 -8.95 4.08 5.30
CA ASP A 218 -10.36 4.39 5.03
C ASP A 218 -10.77 3.81 3.66
N HIS A 219 -10.94 2.50 3.66
CA HIS A 219 -11.11 1.68 2.46
C HIS A 219 -12.50 1.78 1.82
N ASN A 220 -13.49 2.24 2.56
CA ASN A 220 -14.85 2.43 2.08
C ASN A 220 -15.18 3.91 1.78
N GLY A 221 -14.32 4.86 2.20
CA GLY A 221 -14.59 6.29 2.07
C GLY A 221 -15.57 6.80 3.13
N ASP A 222 -15.56 6.20 4.32
CA ASP A 222 -16.43 6.59 5.45
C ASP A 222 -16.17 8.04 5.89
N ILE A 223 -14.93 8.50 5.71
CA ILE A 223 -14.51 9.89 5.96
C ILE A 223 -14.23 10.58 4.60
N ALA A 224 -15.24 10.66 3.73
CA ALA A 224 -15.09 11.40 2.50
C ALA A 224 -14.86 12.89 2.79
N LEU A 225 -13.75 13.44 2.29
CA LEU A 225 -13.37 14.86 2.44
C LEU A 225 -13.81 15.69 1.24
N GLY A 226 -14.03 15.08 0.10
CA GLY A 226 -14.45 15.67 -1.17
C GLY A 226 -14.13 14.73 -2.33
N ASN A 227 -14.30 15.21 -3.56
CA ASN A 227 -13.98 14.42 -4.76
C ASN A 227 -13.05 15.19 -5.69
N ILE A 228 -11.87 14.61 -5.98
CA ILE A 228 -10.80 15.26 -6.73
C ILE A 228 -11.16 15.48 -8.21
N PHE A 229 -12.12 14.74 -8.77
CA PHE A 229 -12.58 14.97 -10.13
C PHE A 229 -13.34 16.29 -10.27
N THR A 230 -14.07 16.69 -9.23
CA THR A 230 -14.96 17.86 -9.26
C THR A 230 -14.41 19.07 -8.50
N GLN A 231 -13.40 18.91 -7.65
CA GLN A 231 -12.87 19.95 -6.77
C GLN A 231 -11.34 20.08 -6.91
N PRO A 232 -10.75 21.26 -6.66
CA PRO A 232 -9.32 21.41 -6.45
C PRO A 232 -8.88 20.66 -5.15
N VAL A 233 -7.71 20.04 -5.19
CA VAL A 233 -7.19 19.29 -4.03
C VAL A 233 -6.95 20.19 -2.82
N GLU A 234 -6.55 21.42 -3.04
CA GLU A 234 -6.32 22.43 -2.01
C GLU A 234 -7.61 22.74 -1.23
N GLU A 235 -8.75 22.88 -1.92
CA GLU A 235 -10.04 23.12 -1.29
C GLU A 235 -10.47 21.92 -0.43
N ILE A 236 -10.25 20.70 -0.93
CA ILE A 236 -10.57 19.48 -0.19
C ILE A 236 -9.73 19.40 1.11
N LEU A 237 -8.41 19.60 1.00
CA LEU A 237 -7.49 19.53 2.15
C LEU A 237 -7.66 20.70 3.12
N GLN A 238 -8.22 21.83 2.66
CA GLN A 238 -8.54 23.01 3.48
C GLN A 238 -10.00 23.03 3.98
N SER A 239 -10.77 21.97 3.70
CA SER A 239 -12.17 21.87 4.18
C SER A 239 -12.23 21.92 5.72
N PRO A 240 -13.33 22.38 6.31
CA PRO A 240 -13.49 22.40 7.78
C PRO A 240 -13.25 21.02 8.42
N ARG A 241 -13.70 19.93 7.76
CA ARG A 241 -13.51 18.56 8.25
C ARG A 241 -12.04 18.17 8.25
N ALA A 242 -11.31 18.37 7.14
CA ALA A 242 -9.89 18.06 7.03
C ALA A 242 -9.04 18.86 8.04
N LYS A 243 -9.34 20.15 8.23
CA LYS A 243 -8.69 21.00 9.23
C LYS A 243 -8.94 20.52 10.65
N ALA A 244 -10.18 20.18 10.99
CA ALA A 244 -10.51 19.66 12.32
C ALA A 244 -9.76 18.37 12.62
N MET A 245 -9.65 17.45 11.65
CA MET A 245 -8.87 16.21 11.78
C MET A 245 -7.38 16.49 11.98
N THR A 246 -6.79 17.36 11.15
CA THR A 246 -5.36 17.70 11.24
C THR A 246 -5.03 18.36 12.58
N ALA A 247 -5.86 19.30 13.03
CA ALA A 247 -5.72 19.94 14.34
C ALA A 247 -5.88 18.92 15.48
N GLY A 248 -6.86 18.03 15.38
CA GLY A 248 -7.08 16.95 16.33
C GLY A 248 -5.85 16.04 16.46
N PHE A 249 -5.33 15.52 15.37
CA PHE A 249 -4.15 14.65 15.37
C PHE A 249 -2.88 15.36 15.91
N SER A 250 -2.74 16.66 15.66
CA SER A 250 -1.65 17.47 16.24
C SER A 250 -1.72 17.54 17.77
N CYS A 251 -2.94 17.44 18.33
CA CYS A 251 -3.20 17.36 19.78
C CYS A 251 -3.40 15.92 20.27
N ARG A 252 -3.03 14.92 19.50
CA ARG A 252 -3.24 13.48 19.79
C ARG A 252 -4.71 13.12 20.02
N ARG A 253 -5.61 13.73 19.26
CA ARG A 253 -7.04 13.53 19.39
C ARG A 253 -7.69 13.16 18.05
N ALA A 254 -8.40 12.03 18.02
CA ALA A 254 -9.24 11.63 16.90
C ALA A 254 -10.59 12.37 16.94
N THR A 255 -10.90 13.10 15.89
CA THR A 255 -12.19 13.80 15.74
C THR A 255 -13.25 12.95 15.06
N GLU A 256 -12.85 11.93 14.31
CA GLU A 256 -13.74 11.04 13.56
C GLU A 256 -13.92 9.71 14.29
N GLU A 257 -15.17 9.17 14.23
CA GLU A 257 -15.50 7.89 14.87
C GLU A 257 -14.63 6.74 14.33
N LEU A 258 -14.49 6.64 13.02
CA LEU A 258 -13.65 5.60 12.39
C LEU A 258 -12.21 5.64 12.91
N CYS A 259 -11.66 6.84 13.15
CA CYS A 259 -10.31 7.00 13.68
C CYS A 259 -10.16 6.52 15.13
N ARG A 260 -11.19 6.68 15.96
CA ARG A 260 -11.23 6.14 17.34
C ARG A 260 -11.29 4.61 17.36
N LYS A 261 -11.78 3.99 16.30
CA LYS A 261 -11.92 2.55 16.10
C LYS A 261 -10.82 1.92 15.25
N CYS A 262 -9.72 2.67 15.01
CA CYS A 262 -8.62 2.24 14.15
C CYS A 262 -7.54 1.48 14.96
N GLY A 263 -7.42 0.17 14.75
CA GLY A 263 -6.39 -0.65 15.39
C GLY A 263 -4.97 -0.28 14.97
N TYR A 264 -4.78 0.22 13.74
CA TYR A 264 -3.47 0.68 13.28
C TYR A 264 -2.94 1.91 14.03
N ALA A 265 -3.83 2.84 14.38
CA ALA A 265 -3.46 4.06 15.09
C ALA A 265 -2.97 3.76 16.52
N ARG A 266 -3.45 2.68 17.15
CA ARG A 266 -3.02 2.22 18.49
C ARG A 266 -1.54 1.84 18.55
N ARG A 267 -0.87 1.64 17.41
CA ARG A 267 0.58 1.33 17.33
C ARG A 267 1.48 2.53 17.68
N PHE A 268 0.92 3.74 17.69
CA PHE A 268 1.65 4.99 17.90
C PHE A 268 1.34 5.64 19.26
N GLY A 269 0.47 5.00 20.07
CA GLY A 269 0.04 5.47 21.39
C GLY A 269 0.94 5.06 22.53
#